data_1a5e81ffe345788dd983b2288da0591f
#
_entry.id   1a5e81ffe345788dd983b2288da0591f
#
_cell.length_a   1.000
_cell.length_b   1.000
_cell.length_c   1.000
_cell.angle_alpha   90.00
_cell.angle_beta   90.00
_cell.angle_gamma   90.00
#
_symmetry.space_group_name_H-M   'P 1'
#
loop_
_entity.id
_entity.type
_entity.pdbx_description
1 polymer ?
#
loop_
_entity_poly.entity_id
_entity_poly.type
_entity_poly.pdbx_seq_one_letter_code
_entity_poly.pdbx_strand_id
1 'polypeptide(L)'
;PQETGLTYNSWFGKFHLEMIWWHQSHFPLWGHPELLNRTLGWYHRAEPVARQIAERQGFDGIRWMKMTDPDAMEAPSKVGSFLIWQQPHLIHLAELVYRATKDEAVLKNYYDLVMKTAEFMYSFATYDEANDRYILKGIIAAQETLRASENLNPPMELSSWHYGLSTAQLWRERMGEPRVAEWDTLLAKLSPLAKDAEGKLYLASEDATDSYTNKRFISDHPAVTGALGMYPESRLLDKEIMNNTIDKIFEVWNWDETWGWDYPMIAMCAARVGEPDK
;
A
#
# COMPACT_ATOMS: atom_id res chain seq x y z
N PRO A 1 -12.64 0.65 10.11
CA PRO A 1 -13.77 -0.13 9.65
C PRO A 1 -13.62 -1.60 9.92
N GLN A 2 -14.65 -2.14 10.51
CA GLN A 2 -14.74 -3.54 10.84
C GLN A 2 -14.94 -4.37 9.58
N GLU A 3 -14.22 -5.46 9.44
CA GLU A 3 -14.49 -6.44 8.41
C GLU A 3 -15.56 -7.42 8.89
N THR A 4 -16.74 -7.35 8.27
CA THR A 4 -17.88 -8.21 8.63
C THR A 4 -18.61 -8.68 7.37
N GLY A 5 -19.10 -9.91 7.40
CA GLY A 5 -20.08 -10.40 6.44
C GLY A 5 -21.49 -9.90 6.78
N LEU A 6 -22.43 -10.02 5.86
CA LEU A 6 -23.84 -9.66 6.08
C LEU A 6 -24.51 -10.54 7.17
N THR A 7 -24.07 -11.77 7.31
CA THR A 7 -24.71 -12.77 8.18
C THR A 7 -23.91 -13.06 9.46
N TYR A 8 -22.61 -12.75 9.47
CA TYR A 8 -21.76 -12.95 10.64
C TYR A 8 -20.48 -12.10 10.54
N ASN A 9 -19.83 -11.85 11.66
CA ASN A 9 -18.54 -11.17 11.70
C ASN A 9 -17.45 -12.12 11.18
N SER A 10 -16.80 -11.74 10.07
CA SER A 10 -15.59 -12.40 9.62
C SER A 10 -14.36 -11.85 10.37
N TRP A 11 -13.27 -12.61 10.37
CA TRP A 11 -12.01 -12.20 11.01
C TRP A 11 -12.16 -11.69 12.43
N PHE A 12 -13.14 -12.26 13.18
CA PHE A 12 -13.41 -11.94 14.59
C PHE A 12 -13.80 -10.48 14.86
N GLY A 13 -14.35 -9.78 13.86
CA GLY A 13 -14.78 -8.39 13.99
C GLY A 13 -13.65 -7.38 14.14
N LYS A 14 -12.42 -7.75 13.81
CA LYS A 14 -11.28 -6.82 13.83
C LYS A 14 -11.45 -5.72 12.79
N PHE A 15 -10.88 -4.54 13.07
CA PHE A 15 -10.76 -3.46 12.09
C PHE A 15 -9.57 -3.72 11.19
N HIS A 16 -9.83 -4.07 9.93
CA HIS A 16 -8.79 -4.34 8.93
C HIS A 16 -8.45 -3.08 8.16
N LEU A 17 -7.37 -2.40 8.54
CA LEU A 17 -6.94 -1.18 7.86
C LEU A 17 -6.34 -1.47 6.48
N GLU A 18 -5.89 -2.69 6.24
CA GLU A 18 -5.47 -3.11 4.90
C GLU A 18 -6.65 -3.22 3.92
N MET A 19 -7.79 -3.74 4.40
CA MET A 19 -8.95 -4.02 3.55
C MET A 19 -9.87 -2.81 3.33
N ILE A 20 -9.67 -1.73 4.07
CA ILE A 20 -10.50 -0.51 3.93
C ILE A 20 -10.45 0.07 2.51
N TRP A 21 -9.33 -0.09 1.81
CA TRP A 21 -9.19 0.30 0.42
C TRP A 21 -10.28 -0.33 -0.45
N TRP A 22 -10.42 -1.64 -0.39
CA TRP A 22 -11.40 -2.40 -1.16
C TRP A 22 -12.85 -2.13 -0.73
N HIS A 23 -13.04 -1.91 0.57
CA HIS A 23 -14.38 -1.74 1.12
C HIS A 23 -14.96 -0.34 0.91
N GLN A 24 -14.14 0.68 0.69
CA GLN A 24 -14.62 2.06 0.77
C GLN A 24 -14.17 3.01 -0.35
N SER A 25 -13.16 2.67 -1.15
CA SER A 25 -12.70 3.54 -2.24
C SER A 25 -13.78 3.82 -3.30
N HIS A 26 -14.74 2.93 -3.44
CA HIS A 26 -15.83 3.06 -4.42
C HIS A 26 -16.84 4.16 -4.07
N PHE A 27 -17.06 4.47 -2.80
CA PHE A 27 -18.07 5.47 -2.40
C PHE A 27 -17.85 6.84 -3.07
N PRO A 28 -16.69 7.48 -3.01
CA PRO A 28 -16.47 8.73 -3.72
C PRO A 28 -16.58 8.60 -5.24
N LEU A 29 -16.14 7.47 -5.80
CA LEU A 29 -16.21 7.21 -7.24
C LEU A 29 -17.67 7.09 -7.74
N TRP A 30 -18.57 6.66 -6.87
CA TRP A 30 -20.01 6.51 -7.16
C TRP A 30 -20.86 7.71 -6.69
N GLY A 31 -20.21 8.81 -6.30
CA GLY A 31 -20.88 10.05 -5.93
C GLY A 31 -21.34 10.13 -4.48
N HIS A 32 -20.81 9.28 -3.60
CA HIS A 32 -21.12 9.23 -2.16
C HIS A 32 -19.91 9.49 -1.27
N PRO A 33 -19.15 10.59 -1.46
CA PRO A 33 -17.95 10.89 -0.67
C PRO A 33 -18.25 11.07 0.84
N GLU A 34 -19.46 11.45 1.20
CA GLU A 34 -19.90 11.63 2.58
C GLU A 34 -19.85 10.33 3.40
N LEU A 35 -20.08 9.17 2.76
CA LEU A 35 -20.02 7.86 3.42
C LEU A 35 -18.58 7.52 3.81
N LEU A 36 -17.63 7.72 2.89
CA LEU A 36 -16.21 7.55 3.20
C LEU A 36 -15.74 8.57 4.24
N ASN A 37 -16.07 9.85 4.07
CA ASN A 37 -15.65 10.91 4.99
C ASN A 37 -16.09 10.64 6.43
N ARG A 38 -17.30 10.11 6.64
CA ARG A 38 -17.80 9.70 7.96
C ARG A 38 -16.91 8.63 8.59
N THR A 39 -16.44 7.66 7.80
CA THR A 39 -15.54 6.60 8.29
C THR A 39 -14.17 7.13 8.67
N LEU A 40 -13.63 8.08 7.91
CA LEU A 40 -12.31 8.65 8.15
C LEU A 40 -12.19 9.38 9.50
N GLY A 41 -13.30 9.81 10.10
CA GLY A 41 -13.30 10.41 11.43
C GLY A 41 -12.77 9.47 12.54
N TRP A 42 -12.74 8.16 12.29
CA TRP A 42 -12.12 7.19 13.21
C TRP A 42 -10.61 7.42 13.35
N TYR A 43 -9.92 7.78 12.28
CA TYR A 43 -8.46 7.98 12.28
C TYR A 43 -8.00 9.10 13.23
N HIS A 44 -8.80 10.15 13.42
CA HIS A 44 -8.51 11.18 14.43
C HIS A 44 -8.49 10.62 15.86
N ARG A 45 -9.42 9.70 16.18
CA ARG A 45 -9.46 9.05 17.49
C ARG A 45 -8.34 8.04 17.66
N ALA A 46 -7.93 7.39 16.58
CA ALA A 46 -6.89 6.38 16.55
C ALA A 46 -5.46 6.96 16.60
N GLU A 47 -5.28 8.22 16.18
CA GLU A 47 -3.97 8.87 16.04
C GLU A 47 -3.08 8.75 17.28
N PRO A 48 -3.54 9.01 18.53
CA PRO A 48 -2.68 8.90 19.69
C PRO A 48 -2.09 7.48 19.89
N VAL A 49 -2.88 6.45 19.61
CA VAL A 49 -2.43 5.05 19.71
C VAL A 49 -1.48 4.72 18.57
N ALA A 50 -1.80 5.13 17.34
CA ALA A 50 -0.96 4.91 16.17
C ALA A 50 0.42 5.57 16.31
N ARG A 51 0.50 6.74 16.97
CA ARG A 51 1.77 7.40 17.32
C ARG A 51 2.57 6.59 18.34
N GLN A 52 1.94 6.13 19.42
CA GLN A 52 2.60 5.29 20.42
C GLN A 52 3.16 4.00 19.81
N ILE A 53 2.49 3.44 18.79
CA ILE A 53 2.98 2.27 18.06
C ILE A 53 4.23 2.62 17.27
N ALA A 54 4.25 3.75 16.53
CA ALA A 54 5.43 4.21 15.80
C ALA A 54 6.62 4.44 16.75
N GLU A 55 6.42 5.20 17.83
CA GLU A 55 7.44 5.47 18.86
C GLU A 55 8.01 4.19 19.47
N ARG A 56 7.16 3.23 19.85
CA ARG A 56 7.57 1.92 20.38
C ARG A 56 8.44 1.14 19.40
N GLN A 57 8.21 1.31 18.10
CA GLN A 57 8.97 0.66 17.05
C GLN A 57 10.21 1.45 16.60
N GLY A 58 10.44 2.65 17.18
CA GLY A 58 11.57 3.51 16.88
C GLY A 58 11.41 4.35 15.60
N PHE A 59 10.17 4.65 15.18
CA PHE A 59 9.86 5.45 14.02
C PHE A 59 9.16 6.75 14.40
N ASP A 60 9.26 7.74 13.52
CA ASP A 60 8.56 9.01 13.61
C ASP A 60 7.10 8.89 13.10
N GLY A 61 6.29 9.91 13.33
CA GLY A 61 4.93 10.02 12.80
C GLY A 61 3.94 9.05 13.43
N ILE A 62 3.07 8.46 12.61
CA ILE A 62 2.00 7.54 13.04
C ILE A 62 1.99 6.26 12.22
N ARG A 63 1.87 5.12 12.89
CA ARG A 63 1.80 3.80 12.28
C ARG A 63 0.39 3.24 12.29
N TRP A 64 -0.13 2.96 11.10
CA TRP A 64 -1.39 2.24 10.92
C TRP A 64 -1.14 0.74 10.83
N MET A 65 -1.64 -0.02 11.81
CA MET A 65 -1.45 -1.47 11.83
C MET A 65 -2.38 -2.17 10.84
N LYS A 66 -2.03 -3.39 10.45
CA LYS A 66 -2.88 -4.22 9.56
C LYS A 66 -4.29 -4.37 10.13
N MET A 67 -4.37 -4.77 11.39
CA MET A 67 -5.61 -5.04 12.12
C MET A 67 -5.57 -4.42 13.50
N THR A 68 -6.67 -3.81 13.89
CA THR A 68 -6.85 -3.20 15.22
C THR A 68 -8.19 -3.59 15.83
N ASP A 69 -8.37 -3.28 17.11
CA ASP A 69 -9.68 -3.15 17.74
C ASP A 69 -10.30 -1.76 17.43
N PRO A 70 -11.51 -1.45 17.90
CA PRO A 70 -12.15 -0.14 17.72
C PRO A 70 -11.35 1.04 18.31
N ASP A 71 -10.53 0.80 19.33
CA ASP A 71 -9.72 1.80 20.03
C ASP A 71 -8.29 1.90 19.43
N ALA A 72 -8.06 1.32 18.26
CA ALA A 72 -6.82 1.32 17.50
C ALA A 72 -5.67 0.50 18.11
N MET A 73 -5.94 -0.27 19.17
CA MET A 73 -4.95 -1.20 19.70
C MET A 73 -4.69 -2.33 18.70
N GLU A 74 -3.42 -2.70 18.56
CA GLU A 74 -3.02 -3.76 17.63
C GLU A 74 -3.72 -5.08 17.99
N ALA A 75 -4.46 -5.64 17.04
CA ALA A 75 -5.10 -6.93 17.20
C ALA A 75 -4.12 -8.08 16.92
N PRO A 76 -4.22 -9.23 17.62
CA PRO A 76 -3.35 -10.37 17.38
C PRO A 76 -3.36 -10.83 15.91
N SER A 77 -2.18 -10.95 15.33
CA SER A 77 -1.97 -11.41 13.97
C SER A 77 -0.57 -12.01 13.83
N LYS A 78 -0.42 -13.06 13.01
CA LYS A 78 0.89 -13.65 12.72
C LYS A 78 1.77 -12.74 11.86
N VAL A 79 1.16 -11.85 11.07
CA VAL A 79 1.82 -11.02 10.05
C VAL A 79 1.59 -9.52 10.28
N GLY A 80 0.61 -9.14 11.09
CA GLY A 80 0.09 -7.77 11.19
C GLY A 80 1.15 -6.71 11.49
N SER A 81 2.11 -7.02 12.38
CA SER A 81 3.19 -6.09 12.73
C SER A 81 4.21 -5.89 11.61
N PHE A 82 4.23 -6.78 10.61
CA PHE A 82 5.21 -6.75 9.52
C PHE A 82 4.63 -6.23 8.20
N LEU A 83 3.31 -6.15 8.05
CA LEU A 83 2.69 -5.55 6.86
C LEU A 83 2.74 -4.03 6.94
N ILE A 84 3.02 -3.41 5.79
CA ILE A 84 3.13 -1.94 5.70
C ILE A 84 2.33 -1.33 4.55
N TRP A 85 1.86 -2.11 3.58
CA TRP A 85 1.19 -1.58 2.39
C TRP A 85 -0.12 -0.83 2.69
N GLN A 86 -0.73 -1.06 3.86
CA GLN A 86 -1.89 -0.30 4.35
C GLN A 86 -1.53 1.10 4.89
N GLN A 87 -0.26 1.38 5.12
CA GLN A 87 0.18 2.65 5.73
C GLN A 87 -0.33 3.88 4.98
N PRO A 88 -0.27 3.99 3.64
CA PRO A 88 -0.76 5.15 2.91
C PRO A 88 -2.27 5.15 2.65
N HIS A 89 -3.04 4.19 3.16
CA HIS A 89 -4.49 4.09 2.85
C HIS A 89 -5.25 5.32 3.33
N LEU A 90 -4.92 5.88 4.50
CA LEU A 90 -5.53 7.13 4.96
C LEU A 90 -5.29 8.27 3.96
N ILE A 91 -4.05 8.41 3.46
CA ILE A 91 -3.69 9.45 2.48
C ILE A 91 -4.55 9.28 1.22
N HIS A 92 -4.66 8.06 0.71
CA HIS A 92 -5.48 7.75 -0.47
C HIS A 92 -6.96 8.07 -0.26
N LEU A 93 -7.52 7.62 0.84
CA LEU A 93 -8.94 7.78 1.11
C LEU A 93 -9.32 9.26 1.34
N ALA A 94 -8.48 10.01 2.05
CA ALA A 94 -8.64 11.45 2.20
C ALA A 94 -8.52 12.18 0.85
N GLU A 95 -7.55 11.77 0.01
CA GLU A 95 -7.40 12.28 -1.37
C GLU A 95 -8.66 12.01 -2.22
N LEU A 96 -9.26 10.83 -2.11
CA LEU A 96 -10.50 10.52 -2.84
C LEU A 96 -11.66 11.42 -2.42
N VAL A 97 -11.83 11.67 -1.12
CA VAL A 97 -12.87 12.58 -0.61
C VAL A 97 -12.61 14.00 -1.14
N TYR A 98 -11.38 14.50 -1.05
CA TYR A 98 -11.02 15.82 -1.57
C TYR A 98 -11.26 15.92 -3.09
N ARG A 99 -10.85 14.92 -3.86
CA ARG A 99 -11.04 14.91 -5.32
C ARG A 99 -12.51 14.92 -5.72
N ALA A 100 -13.35 14.24 -4.96
CA ALA A 100 -14.79 14.18 -5.21
C ALA A 100 -15.52 15.47 -4.84
N THR A 101 -15.10 16.12 -3.73
CA THR A 101 -15.80 17.30 -3.20
C THR A 101 -15.19 18.63 -3.60
N LYS A 102 -13.86 18.67 -3.83
CA LYS A 102 -13.04 19.89 -3.97
C LYS A 102 -13.16 20.84 -2.78
N ASP A 103 -13.58 20.33 -1.62
CA ASP A 103 -13.77 21.11 -0.41
C ASP A 103 -12.44 21.25 0.35
N GLU A 104 -11.98 22.49 0.52
CA GLU A 104 -10.77 22.81 1.30
C GLU A 104 -10.88 22.40 2.77
N ALA A 105 -12.09 22.27 3.31
CA ALA A 105 -12.29 21.79 4.67
C ALA A 105 -11.78 20.34 4.83
N VAL A 106 -11.84 19.53 3.77
CA VAL A 106 -11.28 18.16 3.76
C VAL A 106 -9.75 18.21 3.90
N LEU A 107 -9.08 19.12 3.15
CA LEU A 107 -7.63 19.31 3.29
C LEU A 107 -7.28 19.69 4.73
N LYS A 108 -7.91 20.74 5.27
CA LYS A 108 -7.64 21.24 6.63
C LYS A 108 -7.89 20.19 7.70
N ASN A 109 -8.95 19.38 7.52
CA ASN A 109 -9.34 18.35 8.50
C ASN A 109 -8.35 17.19 8.57
N TYR A 110 -7.81 16.74 7.42
CA TYR A 110 -6.95 15.55 7.38
C TYR A 110 -5.45 15.88 7.21
N TYR A 111 -5.08 17.15 7.04
CA TYR A 111 -3.71 17.53 6.75
C TYR A 111 -2.70 16.98 7.74
N ASP A 112 -2.93 17.17 9.04
CA ASP A 112 -2.04 16.70 10.10
C ASP A 112 -1.86 15.19 10.09
N LEU A 113 -2.97 14.44 9.90
CA LEU A 113 -2.91 12.98 9.77
C LEU A 113 -2.15 12.52 8.54
N VAL A 114 -2.33 13.20 7.41
CA VAL A 114 -1.60 12.91 6.16
C VAL A 114 -0.11 13.16 6.35
N MET A 115 0.28 14.29 6.97
CA MET A 115 1.69 14.62 7.23
C MET A 115 2.34 13.59 8.16
N LYS A 116 1.73 13.30 9.31
CA LYS A 116 2.26 12.31 10.26
C LYS A 116 2.34 10.89 9.68
N THR A 117 1.39 10.53 8.79
CA THR A 117 1.46 9.25 8.06
C THR A 117 2.68 9.23 7.13
N ALA A 118 2.94 10.33 6.42
CA ALA A 118 4.10 10.46 5.55
C ALA A 118 5.43 10.52 6.32
N GLU A 119 5.46 11.16 7.50
CA GLU A 119 6.62 11.14 8.41
C GLU A 119 7.01 9.72 8.78
N PHE A 120 6.03 8.88 9.15
CA PHE A 120 6.31 7.47 9.40
C PHE A 120 6.89 6.79 8.16
N MET A 121 6.29 7.01 6.98
CA MET A 121 6.76 6.39 5.73
C MET A 121 8.20 6.81 5.41
N TYR A 122 8.56 8.06 5.65
CA TYR A 122 9.93 8.54 5.49
C TYR A 122 10.88 7.88 6.47
N SER A 123 10.55 7.87 7.77
CA SER A 123 11.42 7.32 8.83
C SER A 123 11.59 5.80 8.73
N PHE A 124 10.62 5.10 8.15
CA PHE A 124 10.66 3.64 7.96
C PHE A 124 11.61 3.21 6.84
N ALA A 125 11.69 3.98 5.76
CA ALA A 125 12.54 3.65 4.63
C ALA A 125 14.02 3.72 5.02
N THR A 126 14.79 2.68 4.70
CA THR A 126 16.22 2.62 5.03
C THR A 126 17.03 3.11 3.83
N TYR A 127 17.98 4.03 4.06
CA TYR A 127 18.94 4.42 3.03
C TYR A 127 20.05 3.38 2.90
N ASP A 128 20.18 2.81 1.71
CA ASP A 128 21.24 1.88 1.30
C ASP A 128 22.39 2.68 0.66
N GLU A 129 23.39 3.04 1.47
CA GLU A 129 24.52 3.86 1.04
C GLU A 129 25.33 3.21 -0.10
N ALA A 130 25.43 1.86 -0.10
CA ALA A 130 26.21 1.15 -1.09
C ALA A 130 25.64 1.27 -2.51
N ASN A 131 24.31 1.41 -2.62
CA ASN A 131 23.62 1.49 -3.89
C ASN A 131 22.96 2.86 -4.12
N ASP A 132 23.16 3.83 -3.24
CA ASP A 132 22.58 5.19 -3.28
C ASP A 132 21.07 5.19 -3.50
N ARG A 133 20.33 4.39 -2.71
CA ARG A 133 18.87 4.22 -2.83
C ARG A 133 18.19 4.04 -1.49
N TYR A 134 16.90 4.30 -1.42
CA TYR A 134 16.05 3.91 -0.30
C TYR A 134 15.42 2.54 -0.54
N ILE A 135 15.40 1.71 0.50
CA ILE A 135 14.90 0.34 0.48
C ILE A 135 13.82 0.13 1.55
N LEU A 136 12.91 -0.83 1.30
CA LEU A 136 11.95 -1.35 2.25
C LEU A 136 12.35 -2.78 2.63
N LYS A 137 12.64 -3.02 3.90
CA LYS A 137 13.12 -4.31 4.42
C LYS A 137 12.53 -4.66 5.77
N GLY A 138 12.69 -5.92 6.21
CA GLY A 138 12.18 -6.39 7.49
C GLY A 138 10.64 -6.48 7.53
N ILE A 139 10.00 -6.65 6.38
CA ILE A 139 8.56 -6.65 6.20
C ILE A 139 8.08 -7.96 5.61
N ILE A 140 6.83 -8.29 5.86
CA ILE A 140 6.08 -9.26 5.07
C ILE A 140 5.37 -8.48 3.97
N ALA A 141 5.48 -8.93 2.73
CA ALA A 141 4.77 -8.31 1.61
C ALA A 141 3.24 -8.54 1.71
N ALA A 142 2.47 -7.83 0.88
CA ALA A 142 1.07 -8.17 0.68
C ALA A 142 0.92 -9.65 0.25
N GLN A 143 1.86 -10.17 -0.52
CA GLN A 143 2.05 -11.62 -0.72
C GLN A 143 2.66 -12.23 0.54
N GLU A 144 1.83 -12.72 1.46
CA GLU A 144 2.23 -13.11 2.82
C GLU A 144 3.14 -14.35 2.87
N THR A 145 3.35 -15.03 1.75
CA THR A 145 4.35 -16.10 1.60
C THR A 145 5.79 -15.59 1.59
N LEU A 146 6.01 -14.28 1.37
CA LEU A 146 7.31 -13.62 1.46
C LEU A 146 7.59 -13.21 2.91
N ARG A 147 8.47 -13.93 3.59
CA ARG A 147 8.78 -13.70 5.01
C ARG A 147 9.66 -12.46 5.22
N ALA A 148 9.52 -11.81 6.37
CA ALA A 148 10.26 -10.58 6.69
C ALA A 148 11.80 -10.73 6.66
N SER A 149 12.35 -11.93 6.91
CA SER A 149 13.78 -12.19 6.87
C SER A 149 14.36 -12.41 5.46
N GLU A 150 13.50 -12.56 4.46
CA GLU A 150 13.85 -12.91 3.08
C GLU A 150 13.04 -12.07 2.08
N ASN A 151 12.72 -10.83 2.43
CA ASN A 151 11.91 -9.94 1.61
C ASN A 151 12.50 -8.54 1.59
N LEU A 152 12.95 -8.15 0.41
CA LEU A 152 13.52 -6.83 0.14
C LEU A 152 12.79 -6.18 -1.03
N ASN A 153 12.33 -4.96 -0.84
CA ASN A 153 11.75 -4.14 -1.90
C ASN A 153 10.60 -4.80 -2.68
N PRO A 154 9.55 -5.32 -2.04
CA PRO A 154 8.44 -5.88 -2.80
C PRO A 154 7.71 -4.78 -3.58
N PRO A 155 7.29 -5.06 -4.83
CA PRO A 155 6.80 -4.06 -5.78
C PRO A 155 5.58 -3.27 -5.32
N MET A 156 4.60 -3.92 -4.71
CA MET A 156 3.39 -3.25 -4.23
C MET A 156 3.71 -2.25 -3.13
N GLU A 157 4.57 -2.61 -2.19
CA GLU A 157 5.01 -1.76 -1.09
C GLU A 157 5.85 -0.57 -1.58
N LEU A 158 6.76 -0.78 -2.53
CA LEU A 158 7.49 0.33 -3.15
C LEU A 158 6.54 1.32 -3.83
N SER A 159 5.56 0.81 -4.60
CA SER A 159 4.57 1.65 -5.26
C SER A 159 3.66 2.38 -4.26
N SER A 160 3.31 1.72 -3.15
CA SER A 160 2.54 2.33 -2.06
C SER A 160 3.29 3.48 -1.40
N TRP A 161 4.60 3.32 -1.15
CA TRP A 161 5.47 4.36 -0.61
C TRP A 161 5.61 5.55 -1.57
N HIS A 162 5.88 5.27 -2.85
CA HIS A 162 5.95 6.31 -3.86
C HIS A 162 4.65 7.10 -3.95
N TYR A 163 3.52 6.41 -4.00
CA TYR A 163 2.21 7.03 -4.08
C TYR A 163 1.86 7.87 -2.84
N GLY A 164 2.05 7.31 -1.64
CA GLY A 164 1.71 7.99 -0.40
C GLY A 164 2.51 9.26 -0.18
N LEU A 165 3.84 9.19 -0.32
CA LEU A 165 4.72 10.36 -0.17
C LEU A 165 4.48 11.42 -1.26
N SER A 166 4.28 11.00 -2.52
CA SER A 166 3.96 11.94 -3.61
C SER A 166 2.64 12.67 -3.34
N THR A 167 1.63 11.96 -2.84
CA THR A 167 0.33 12.55 -2.50
C THR A 167 0.45 13.49 -1.30
N ALA A 168 1.22 13.14 -0.28
CA ALA A 168 1.46 14.02 0.86
C ALA A 168 2.16 15.33 0.43
N GLN A 169 3.14 15.26 -0.47
CA GLN A 169 3.77 16.46 -1.05
C GLN A 169 2.77 17.32 -1.82
N LEU A 170 1.88 16.70 -2.60
CA LEU A 170 0.80 17.41 -3.30
C LEU A 170 -0.15 18.12 -2.31
N TRP A 171 -0.41 17.51 -1.16
CA TRP A 171 -1.23 18.13 -0.11
C TRP A 171 -0.56 19.36 0.49
N ARG A 172 0.78 19.32 0.70
CA ARG A 172 1.55 20.49 1.13
C ARG A 172 1.39 21.66 0.15
N GLU A 173 1.58 21.39 -1.13
CA GLU A 173 1.42 22.39 -2.20
C GLU A 173 0.01 23.00 -2.20
N ARG A 174 -1.03 22.18 -2.03
CA ARG A 174 -2.42 22.65 -1.94
C ARG A 174 -2.68 23.52 -0.71
N MET A 175 -1.96 23.27 0.37
CA MET A 175 -2.02 24.07 1.59
C MET A 175 -1.12 25.32 1.54
N GLY A 176 -0.41 25.55 0.43
CA GLY A 176 0.50 26.67 0.26
C GLY A 176 1.84 26.51 0.99
N GLU A 177 2.18 25.28 1.37
CA GLU A 177 3.42 24.95 2.04
C GLU A 177 4.48 24.42 1.07
N PRO A 178 5.78 24.66 1.32
CA PRO A 178 6.84 24.08 0.50
C PRO A 178 6.88 22.56 0.65
N ARG A 179 7.33 21.90 -0.39
CA ARG A 179 7.63 20.45 -0.35
C ARG A 179 8.74 20.17 0.67
N VAL A 180 8.73 18.98 1.26
CA VAL A 180 9.79 18.48 2.14
C VAL A 180 10.91 17.90 1.27
N ALA A 181 12.09 18.53 1.30
CA ALA A 181 13.21 18.17 0.42
C ALA A 181 13.70 16.72 0.65
N GLU A 182 13.65 16.25 1.88
CA GLU A 182 14.04 14.88 2.27
C GLU A 182 13.08 13.84 1.67
N TRP A 183 11.77 14.13 1.62
CA TRP A 183 10.79 13.24 0.98
C TRP A 183 10.97 13.21 -0.54
N ASP A 184 11.31 14.35 -1.15
CA ASP A 184 11.64 14.41 -2.58
C ASP A 184 12.92 13.62 -2.89
N THR A 185 13.91 13.67 -2.02
CA THR A 185 15.12 12.86 -2.12
C THR A 185 14.79 11.36 -2.05
N LEU A 186 13.95 10.96 -1.08
CA LEU A 186 13.48 9.58 -0.99
C LEU A 186 12.73 9.16 -2.26
N LEU A 187 11.77 9.97 -2.70
CA LEU A 187 10.99 9.71 -3.92
C LEU A 187 11.89 9.54 -5.16
N ALA A 188 12.94 10.37 -5.27
CA ALA A 188 13.89 10.28 -6.38
C ALA A 188 14.78 9.02 -6.32
N LYS A 189 15.14 8.58 -5.10
CA LYS A 189 16.07 7.48 -4.85
C LYS A 189 15.39 6.19 -4.36
N LEU A 190 14.06 6.13 -4.30
CA LEU A 190 13.37 4.88 -3.95
C LEU A 190 13.75 3.80 -4.95
N SER A 191 14.05 2.60 -4.46
CA SER A 191 14.45 1.46 -5.29
C SER A 191 13.52 1.24 -6.47
N PRO A 192 14.05 0.96 -7.68
CA PRO A 192 13.21 0.48 -8.77
C PRO A 192 12.63 -0.89 -8.42
N LEU A 193 11.56 -1.29 -9.10
CA LEU A 193 11.02 -2.64 -8.99
C LEU A 193 12.05 -3.64 -9.51
N ALA A 194 12.34 -4.68 -8.72
CA ALA A 194 13.31 -5.70 -9.09
C ALA A 194 12.82 -6.52 -10.28
N LYS A 195 13.76 -6.88 -11.17
CA LYS A 195 13.50 -7.63 -12.40
C LYS A 195 14.24 -8.96 -12.37
N ASP A 196 13.74 -9.92 -13.15
CA ASP A 196 14.44 -11.17 -13.40
C ASP A 196 15.78 -10.92 -14.14
N ALA A 197 16.59 -11.96 -14.27
CA ALA A 197 17.91 -11.89 -14.88
C ALA A 197 17.88 -11.44 -16.36
N GLU A 198 16.74 -11.63 -17.05
CA GLU A 198 16.53 -11.21 -18.43
C GLU A 198 15.97 -9.78 -18.53
N GLY A 199 15.57 -9.18 -17.42
CA GLY A 199 14.94 -7.86 -17.37
C GLY A 199 13.51 -7.82 -17.93
N LYS A 200 12.85 -8.97 -18.05
CA LYS A 200 11.56 -9.11 -18.72
C LYS A 200 10.38 -9.21 -17.78
N LEU A 201 10.58 -9.64 -16.53
CA LEU A 201 9.55 -9.85 -15.53
C LEU A 201 9.89 -9.08 -14.26
N TYR A 202 8.88 -8.54 -13.58
CA TYR A 202 9.05 -8.05 -12.22
C TYR A 202 9.02 -9.21 -11.23
N LEU A 203 9.95 -9.24 -10.29
CA LEU A 203 10.01 -10.23 -9.22
C LEU A 203 9.03 -9.88 -8.10
N ALA A 204 8.57 -10.87 -7.36
CA ALA A 204 7.71 -10.66 -6.18
C ALA A 204 8.44 -9.93 -5.03
N SER A 205 9.77 -10.06 -4.99
CA SER A 205 10.69 -9.35 -4.11
C SER A 205 12.09 -9.37 -4.73
N GLU A 206 12.94 -8.42 -4.40
CA GLU A 206 14.33 -8.38 -4.88
C GLU A 206 15.11 -9.66 -4.49
N ASP A 207 14.80 -10.22 -3.31
CA ASP A 207 15.42 -11.47 -2.82
C ASP A 207 14.76 -12.75 -3.36
N ALA A 208 13.60 -12.65 -4.02
CA ALA A 208 12.85 -13.79 -4.54
C ALA A 208 13.15 -14.00 -6.04
N THR A 209 14.39 -14.34 -6.39
CA THR A 209 14.82 -14.55 -7.79
C THR A 209 14.11 -15.71 -8.49
N ASP A 210 13.51 -16.63 -7.72
CA ASP A 210 12.71 -17.76 -8.17
C ASP A 210 11.18 -17.54 -8.06
N SER A 211 10.75 -16.27 -8.14
CA SER A 211 9.35 -15.81 -7.97
C SER A 211 8.31 -16.63 -8.72
N TYR A 212 8.65 -17.16 -9.91
CA TYR A 212 7.71 -17.86 -10.80
C TYR A 212 7.97 -19.37 -10.93
N THR A 213 8.91 -19.90 -10.16
CA THR A 213 9.26 -21.34 -10.16
C THR A 213 9.16 -21.97 -8.77
N ASN A 214 9.22 -21.17 -7.73
CA ASN A 214 9.05 -21.63 -6.36
C ASN A 214 7.57 -21.74 -6.01
N LYS A 215 7.12 -22.96 -5.66
CA LYS A 215 5.72 -23.24 -5.32
C LYS A 215 5.16 -22.35 -4.21
N ARG A 216 6.00 -21.85 -3.29
CA ARG A 216 5.61 -20.93 -2.24
C ARG A 216 5.30 -19.52 -2.78
N PHE A 217 5.97 -19.12 -3.86
CA PHE A 217 5.85 -17.77 -4.42
C PHE A 217 4.84 -17.65 -5.57
N ILE A 218 4.27 -18.75 -6.02
CA ILE A 218 3.20 -18.77 -7.03
C ILE A 218 1.83 -19.07 -6.42
N SER A 219 1.63 -18.71 -5.16
CA SER A 219 0.39 -18.85 -4.40
C SER A 219 0.14 -17.62 -3.57
N ASP A 220 -1.01 -17.55 -2.89
CA ASP A 220 -1.45 -16.37 -2.12
C ASP A 220 -1.72 -15.17 -3.06
N HIS A 221 -1.43 -13.96 -2.66
CA HIS A 221 -1.67 -12.77 -3.47
C HIS A 221 -0.60 -12.58 -4.55
N PRO A 222 -0.94 -12.43 -5.86
CA PRO A 222 0.01 -12.01 -6.89
C PRO A 222 0.30 -10.49 -6.76
N ALA A 223 0.83 -10.11 -5.60
CA ALA A 223 0.93 -8.72 -5.15
C ALA A 223 1.81 -7.82 -6.03
N VAL A 224 2.70 -8.40 -6.84
CA VAL A 224 3.49 -7.65 -7.82
C VAL A 224 2.60 -6.84 -8.77
N THR A 225 1.42 -7.35 -9.12
CA THR A 225 0.44 -6.65 -9.98
C THR A 225 -0.23 -5.48 -9.27
N GLY A 226 -0.25 -5.47 -7.95
CA GLY A 226 -0.75 -4.36 -7.13
C GLY A 226 0.04 -3.06 -7.33
N ALA A 227 1.30 -3.16 -7.76
CA ALA A 227 2.12 -1.99 -8.07
C ALA A 227 1.50 -1.06 -9.13
N LEU A 228 0.70 -1.61 -10.05
CA LEU A 228 -0.08 -0.85 -11.04
C LEU A 228 -1.59 -1.06 -10.89
N GLY A 229 -2.03 -2.18 -10.36
CA GLY A 229 -3.45 -2.49 -10.15
C GLY A 229 -4.09 -1.63 -9.06
N MET A 230 -3.38 -1.34 -7.98
CA MET A 230 -3.85 -0.45 -6.92
C MET A 230 -3.36 0.99 -7.11
N TYR A 231 -2.07 1.17 -7.39
CA TYR A 231 -1.44 2.48 -7.45
C TYR A 231 -1.36 3.01 -8.89
N PRO A 232 -1.31 4.34 -9.09
CA PRO A 232 -1.11 4.90 -10.41
C PRO A 232 0.30 4.59 -10.94
N GLU A 233 0.44 4.72 -12.27
CA GLU A 233 1.73 4.64 -12.93
C GLU A 233 2.74 5.59 -12.29
N SER A 234 3.97 5.12 -12.13
CA SER A 234 5.08 5.88 -11.57
C SER A 234 6.38 5.58 -12.30
N ARG A 235 7.43 6.36 -12.01
CA ARG A 235 8.78 6.12 -12.55
C ARG A 235 9.37 4.75 -12.21
N LEU A 236 8.80 4.05 -11.23
CA LEU A 236 9.29 2.75 -10.78
C LEU A 236 8.93 1.61 -11.72
N LEU A 237 7.96 1.82 -12.63
CA LEU A 237 7.28 0.78 -13.38
C LEU A 237 7.33 1.02 -14.90
N ASP A 238 7.62 -0.05 -15.62
CA ASP A 238 7.50 -0.17 -17.07
C ASP A 238 6.29 -1.07 -17.40
N LYS A 239 5.39 -0.57 -18.26
CA LYS A 239 4.13 -1.28 -18.58
C LYS A 239 4.36 -2.53 -19.41
N GLU A 240 5.36 -2.57 -20.29
CA GLU A 240 5.68 -3.75 -21.08
C GLU A 240 6.15 -4.88 -20.18
N ILE A 241 7.04 -4.58 -19.22
CA ILE A 241 7.52 -5.56 -18.24
C ILE A 241 6.36 -6.03 -17.35
N MET A 242 5.47 -5.11 -16.93
CA MET A 242 4.30 -5.49 -16.13
C MET A 242 3.34 -6.35 -16.94
N ASN A 243 3.14 -6.10 -18.22
CA ASN A 243 2.32 -6.94 -19.10
C ASN A 243 2.87 -8.36 -19.20
N ASN A 244 4.19 -8.50 -19.43
CA ASN A 244 4.87 -9.80 -19.45
C ASN A 244 4.73 -10.52 -18.09
N THR A 245 4.78 -9.75 -17.00
CA THR A 245 4.61 -10.26 -15.63
C THR A 245 3.20 -10.82 -15.41
N ILE A 246 2.15 -10.12 -15.90
CA ILE A 246 0.77 -10.60 -15.87
C ILE A 246 0.64 -11.92 -16.63
N ASP A 247 1.19 -12.01 -17.85
CA ASP A 247 1.15 -13.23 -18.65
C ASP A 247 1.82 -14.41 -17.92
N LYS A 248 2.97 -14.14 -17.28
CA LYS A 248 3.65 -15.17 -16.49
C LYS A 248 2.84 -15.60 -15.28
N ILE A 249 2.16 -14.69 -14.59
CA ILE A 249 1.26 -15.03 -13.48
C ILE A 249 0.12 -15.91 -13.96
N PHE A 250 -0.53 -15.57 -15.07
CA PHE A 250 -1.60 -16.43 -15.63
C PHE A 250 -1.12 -17.83 -15.99
N GLU A 251 0.14 -17.98 -16.42
CA GLU A 251 0.74 -19.28 -16.76
C GLU A 251 0.98 -20.16 -15.54
N VAL A 252 1.47 -19.58 -14.42
CA VAL A 252 2.07 -20.38 -13.34
C VAL A 252 1.33 -20.33 -12.01
N TRP A 253 0.43 -19.33 -11.79
CA TRP A 253 -0.15 -19.08 -10.48
C TRP A 253 -1.10 -20.18 -10.03
N ASN A 254 -1.04 -20.55 -8.76
CA ASN A 254 -1.98 -21.48 -8.13
C ASN A 254 -3.25 -20.72 -7.72
N TRP A 255 -4.21 -20.64 -8.63
CA TRP A 255 -5.46 -19.90 -8.44
C TRP A 255 -6.40 -20.49 -7.37
N ASP A 256 -6.19 -21.75 -6.97
CA ASP A 256 -6.96 -22.38 -5.89
C ASP A 256 -6.53 -21.86 -4.50
N GLU A 257 -5.35 -21.24 -4.40
CA GLU A 257 -4.78 -20.67 -3.18
C GLU A 257 -4.66 -19.13 -3.25
N THR A 258 -5.59 -18.49 -3.95
CA THR A 258 -5.66 -17.03 -4.06
C THR A 258 -6.89 -16.47 -3.33
N TRP A 259 -7.01 -15.13 -3.25
CA TRP A 259 -8.08 -14.46 -2.51
C TRP A 259 -8.99 -13.67 -3.45
N GLY A 260 -10.21 -13.42 -3.00
CA GLY A 260 -11.23 -12.77 -3.84
C GLY A 260 -10.85 -11.38 -4.35
N TRP A 261 -10.04 -10.61 -3.63
CA TRP A 261 -9.61 -9.27 -4.05
C TRP A 261 -8.45 -9.28 -5.07
N ASP A 262 -7.81 -10.41 -5.30
CA ASP A 262 -6.73 -10.55 -6.30
C ASP A 262 -7.25 -10.35 -7.71
N TYR A 263 -8.44 -10.89 -8.01
CA TYR A 263 -9.03 -10.78 -9.34
C TYR A 263 -9.26 -9.32 -9.78
N PRO A 264 -9.94 -8.46 -9.00
CA PRO A 264 -10.07 -7.06 -9.40
C PRO A 264 -8.73 -6.30 -9.41
N MET A 265 -7.76 -6.67 -8.58
CA MET A 265 -6.42 -6.07 -8.62
C MET A 265 -5.71 -6.38 -9.94
N ILE A 266 -5.71 -7.65 -10.38
CA ILE A 266 -5.10 -8.05 -11.65
C ILE A 266 -5.87 -7.45 -12.83
N ALA A 267 -7.20 -7.47 -12.80
CA ALA A 267 -8.02 -6.86 -13.84
C ALA A 267 -7.72 -5.36 -14.02
N MET A 268 -7.56 -4.62 -12.92
CA MET A 268 -7.14 -3.22 -12.97
C MET A 268 -5.72 -3.06 -13.51
N CYS A 269 -4.81 -3.97 -13.16
CA CYS A 269 -3.45 -3.98 -13.69
C CYS A 269 -3.45 -4.22 -15.21
N ALA A 270 -4.18 -5.23 -15.67
CA ALA A 270 -4.31 -5.56 -17.10
C ALA A 270 -4.91 -4.39 -17.89
N ALA A 271 -6.00 -3.79 -17.40
CA ALA A 271 -6.60 -2.60 -18.04
C ALA A 271 -5.59 -1.43 -18.14
N ARG A 272 -4.76 -1.20 -17.13
CA ARG A 272 -3.78 -0.10 -17.11
C ARG A 272 -2.54 -0.34 -17.96
N VAL A 273 -2.18 -1.58 -18.24
CA VAL A 273 -1.16 -1.89 -19.27
C VAL A 273 -1.71 -1.84 -20.69
N GLY A 274 -3.04 -1.74 -20.86
CA GLY A 274 -3.70 -1.65 -22.17
C GLY A 274 -4.29 -2.96 -22.68
N GLU A 275 -4.43 -3.95 -21.81
CA GLU A 275 -4.90 -5.31 -22.12
C GLU A 275 -6.23 -5.61 -21.37
N PRO A 276 -7.33 -4.90 -21.66
CA PRO A 276 -8.59 -5.02 -20.90
C PRO A 276 -9.27 -6.40 -21.09
N ASP A 277 -8.87 -7.18 -22.08
CA ASP A 277 -9.42 -8.51 -22.36
C ASP A 277 -8.76 -9.63 -21.54
N LYS A 278 -7.67 -9.32 -20.81
CA LYS A 278 -7.02 -10.21 -19.84
C LYS A 278 -7.75 -10.21 -18.51
#